data_902f05a5546cf0b8aca8a95881b7b85a
#
_entry.id   902f05a5546cf0b8aca8a95881b7b85a
#
_cell.length_a   1.000
_cell.length_b   1.000
_cell.length_c   1.000
_cell.angle_alpha   90.00
_cell.angle_beta   90.00
_cell.angle_gamma   90.00
#
_symmetry.space_group_name_H-M   'P 1'
#
loop_
_entity.id
_entity.type
_entity.pdbx_description
1 polymer ?
#
loop_
_entity_poly.entity_id
_entity_poly.type
_entity_poly.pdbx_seq_one_letter_code
_entity_poly.pdbx_strand_id
1 'polypeptide(L)'
;EMPVMTGETAQKLRELKPDTSFKETNGGYVTDAGKLEPDELFFCPALDHEKGCILGADKPFDCKIWPFRVMETEDKRFRMITVSPICPEIYSRPVSQLEEFVHEKLEDTVFEYAQKHPEIIKKYIEGYPILSIKSASGCTKV
;
A
#
# COMPACT_ATOMS: atom_id res chain seq x y z
N GLU A 1 -3.76 -1.61 -9.36
CA GLU A 1 -3.08 -0.87 -8.29
C GLU A 1 -1.79 -1.58 -7.89
N MET A 2 -0.66 -0.91 -8.07
CA MET A 2 0.65 -1.49 -7.81
C MET A 2 1.08 -1.19 -6.37
N PRO A 3 1.55 -2.19 -5.61
CA PRO A 3 2.10 -1.93 -4.29
C PRO A 3 3.43 -1.18 -4.40
N VAL A 4 3.62 -0.20 -3.52
CA VAL A 4 4.91 0.46 -3.38
C VAL A 4 5.74 -0.34 -2.38
N MET A 5 6.97 -0.63 -2.72
CA MET A 5 7.85 -1.41 -1.87
C MET A 5 9.12 -0.64 -1.54
N THR A 6 9.72 -1.00 -0.41
CA THR A 6 11.01 -0.45 -0.02
C THR A 6 12.11 -1.03 -0.90
N GLY A 7 13.31 -0.39 -0.88
CA GLY A 7 14.46 -0.91 -1.62
C GLY A 7 14.84 -2.32 -1.20
N GLU A 8 14.70 -2.63 0.08
CA GLU A 8 14.98 -3.96 0.61
C GLU A 8 14.06 -5.02 0.01
N THR A 9 12.74 -4.74 -0.03
CA THR A 9 11.77 -5.64 -0.62
C THR A 9 11.98 -5.82 -2.12
N ALA A 10 12.28 -4.70 -2.82
CA ALA A 10 12.57 -4.74 -4.25
C ALA A 10 13.80 -5.61 -4.54
N GLN A 11 14.83 -5.52 -3.71
CA GLN A 11 16.04 -6.33 -3.85
C GLN A 11 15.74 -7.83 -3.67
N LYS A 12 14.91 -8.18 -2.69
CA LYS A 12 14.50 -9.57 -2.49
C LYS A 12 13.75 -10.12 -3.68
N LEU A 13 12.86 -9.32 -4.25
CA LEU A 13 12.13 -9.74 -5.45
C LEU A 13 13.08 -9.90 -6.64
N ARG A 14 14.03 -9.00 -6.79
CA ARG A 14 15.03 -9.08 -7.87
C ARG A 14 15.88 -10.32 -7.76
N GLU A 15 16.20 -10.76 -6.55
CA GLU A 15 16.95 -12.01 -6.33
C GLU A 15 16.15 -13.23 -6.76
N LEU A 16 14.85 -13.23 -6.52
CA LEU A 16 13.97 -14.35 -6.90
C LEU A 16 13.56 -14.30 -8.37
N LYS A 17 13.41 -13.11 -8.92
CA LYS A 17 12.99 -12.87 -10.30
C LYS A 17 13.89 -11.80 -10.93
N PRO A 18 15.10 -12.17 -11.38
CA PRO A 18 16.08 -11.20 -11.90
C PRO A 18 15.60 -10.36 -13.08
N ASP A 19 14.64 -10.86 -13.85
CA ASP A 19 14.11 -10.15 -15.03
C ASP A 19 13.04 -9.11 -14.68
N THR A 20 12.73 -8.94 -13.39
CA THR A 20 11.72 -7.98 -12.98
C THR A 20 12.21 -6.55 -13.20
N SER A 21 11.40 -5.74 -13.88
CA SER A 21 11.67 -4.31 -14.06
C SER A 21 10.97 -3.51 -12.98
N PHE A 22 11.66 -2.49 -12.48
CA PHE A 22 11.14 -1.61 -11.44
C PHE A 22 11.13 -0.17 -11.91
N LYS A 23 10.20 0.59 -11.35
CA LYS A 23 10.11 2.03 -11.55
C LYS A 23 10.20 2.68 -10.18
N GLU A 24 11.10 3.65 -10.04
CA GLU A 24 11.25 4.38 -8.80
C GLU A 24 10.13 5.43 -8.66
N THR A 25 9.58 5.53 -7.46
CA THR A 25 8.56 6.52 -7.16
C THR A 25 8.73 7.02 -5.74
N ASN A 26 9.05 8.30 -5.58
CA ASN A 26 9.18 8.96 -4.28
C ASN A 26 10.08 8.23 -3.29
N GLY A 27 11.18 7.64 -3.79
CA GLY A 27 12.13 6.88 -2.98
C GLY A 27 11.78 5.41 -2.78
N GLY A 28 10.60 4.99 -3.17
CA GLY A 28 10.20 3.59 -3.18
C GLY A 28 10.21 3.02 -4.59
N TYR A 29 9.73 1.79 -4.74
CA TYR A 29 9.75 1.07 -6.01
C TYR A 29 8.42 0.40 -6.28
N VAL A 30 8.00 0.44 -7.54
CA VAL A 30 6.86 -0.37 -8.02
C VAL A 30 7.35 -1.22 -9.18
N THR A 31 6.71 -2.37 -9.40
CA THR A 31 7.02 -3.17 -10.58
C THR A 31 6.52 -2.45 -11.82
N ASP A 32 7.31 -2.48 -12.89
CA ASP A 32 7.00 -1.78 -14.13
C ASP A 32 6.45 -2.76 -15.16
N ALA A 33 5.19 -2.55 -15.53
CA ALA A 33 4.51 -3.36 -16.53
C ALA A 33 4.82 -2.92 -17.96
N GLY A 34 5.49 -1.78 -18.13
CA GLY A 34 5.67 -1.17 -19.44
C GLY A 34 4.34 -0.63 -19.98
N LYS A 35 4.19 -0.65 -21.30
CA LYS A 35 2.93 -0.25 -21.94
C LYS A 35 1.99 -1.43 -21.99
N LEU A 36 0.79 -1.23 -21.44
CA LEU A 36 -0.28 -2.24 -21.50
C LEU A 36 -1.37 -1.75 -22.46
N GLU A 37 -1.95 -2.68 -23.21
CA GLU A 37 -3.15 -2.39 -23.97
C GLU A 37 -4.32 -2.19 -23.01
N PRO A 38 -5.39 -1.45 -23.41
CA PRO A 38 -6.48 -1.11 -22.48
C PRO A 38 -7.13 -2.31 -21.78
N ASP A 39 -7.17 -3.47 -22.44
CA ASP A 39 -7.79 -4.67 -21.90
C ASP A 39 -6.79 -5.65 -21.29
N GLU A 40 -5.51 -5.32 -21.32
CA GLU A 40 -4.46 -6.21 -20.86
C GLU A 40 -4.36 -6.21 -19.34
N LEU A 41 -4.28 -7.42 -18.78
CA LEU A 41 -4.07 -7.59 -17.34
C LEU A 41 -2.58 -7.72 -17.06
N PHE A 42 -2.14 -7.00 -16.03
CA PHE A 42 -0.77 -7.13 -15.53
C PHE A 42 -0.80 -7.87 -14.21
N PHE A 43 -0.12 -9.01 -14.16
CA PHE A 43 0.04 -9.76 -12.93
C PHE A 43 1.33 -9.35 -12.24
N CYS A 44 1.27 -9.23 -10.90
CA CYS A 44 2.45 -8.95 -10.12
C CYS A 44 3.52 -10.03 -10.37
N PRO A 45 4.77 -9.65 -10.67
CA PRO A 45 5.84 -10.62 -10.91
C PRO A 45 6.08 -11.57 -9.73
N ALA A 46 5.73 -11.17 -8.51
CA ALA A 46 5.85 -12.01 -7.34
C ALA A 46 4.70 -13.01 -7.18
N LEU A 47 3.70 -12.96 -8.06
CA LEU A 47 2.55 -13.85 -7.97
C LEU A 47 2.84 -15.20 -8.61
N ASP A 48 2.70 -16.25 -7.81
CA ASP A 48 2.64 -17.62 -8.28
C ASP A 48 1.17 -18.04 -8.20
N HIS A 49 0.59 -18.50 -9.30
CA HIS A 49 -0.85 -18.79 -9.36
C HIS A 49 -1.27 -19.96 -8.45
N GLU A 50 -0.33 -20.78 -8.03
CA GLU A 50 -0.60 -21.88 -7.11
C GLU A 50 -0.25 -21.54 -5.68
N LYS A 51 0.86 -20.82 -5.47
CA LYS A 51 1.42 -20.56 -4.13
C LYS A 51 1.08 -19.17 -3.60
N GLY A 52 0.58 -18.27 -4.42
CA GLY A 52 0.37 -16.87 -4.06
C GLY A 52 1.64 -16.05 -4.20
N CYS A 53 1.89 -15.12 -3.28
CA CYS A 53 3.07 -14.27 -3.35
C CYS A 53 4.34 -15.06 -3.00
N ILE A 54 5.33 -15.09 -3.90
CA ILE A 54 6.58 -15.81 -3.68
C ILE A 54 7.46 -15.17 -2.61
N LEU A 55 7.20 -13.91 -2.27
CA LEU A 55 7.92 -13.21 -1.20
C LEU A 55 7.49 -13.67 0.20
N GLY A 56 6.32 -14.32 0.31
CA GLY A 56 5.83 -14.81 1.59
C GLY A 56 5.78 -13.73 2.66
N ALA A 57 6.50 -13.94 3.77
CA ALA A 57 6.55 -12.98 4.87
C ALA A 57 7.25 -11.66 4.49
N ASP A 58 8.04 -11.66 3.42
CA ASP A 58 8.77 -10.47 2.95
C ASP A 58 7.99 -9.63 1.94
N LYS A 59 6.73 -9.97 1.68
CA LYS A 59 5.92 -9.22 0.73
C LYS A 59 5.78 -7.75 1.13
N PRO A 60 5.54 -6.84 0.16
CA PRO A 60 5.42 -5.42 0.45
C PRO A 60 4.37 -5.13 1.53
N PHE A 61 4.62 -4.11 2.33
CA PHE A 61 3.69 -3.71 3.39
C PHE A 61 2.30 -3.42 2.84
N ASP A 62 2.22 -2.75 1.68
CA ASP A 62 0.95 -2.50 0.99
C ASP A 62 0.15 -3.77 0.76
N CYS A 63 0.83 -4.88 0.48
CA CYS A 63 0.17 -6.17 0.28
C CYS A 63 -0.29 -6.79 1.60
N LYS A 64 0.49 -6.58 2.66
CA LYS A 64 0.15 -7.11 3.99
C LYS A 64 -1.10 -6.47 4.58
N ILE A 65 -1.33 -5.20 4.28
CA ILE A 65 -2.45 -4.45 4.84
C ILE A 65 -3.65 -4.35 3.88
N TRP A 66 -3.59 -4.98 2.71
CA TRP A 66 -4.71 -4.96 1.77
C TRP A 66 -6.02 -5.32 2.48
N PRO A 67 -7.13 -4.61 2.30
CA PRO A 67 -7.34 -3.54 1.31
C PRO A 67 -7.05 -2.13 1.82
N PHE A 68 -6.39 -2.00 2.94
CA PHE A 68 -6.08 -0.70 3.51
C PHE A 68 -4.86 -0.08 2.84
N ARG A 69 -4.82 1.26 2.82
CA ARG A 69 -3.74 2.01 2.18
C ARG A 69 -3.31 3.15 3.06
N VAL A 70 -2.03 3.50 3.00
CA VAL A 70 -1.51 4.69 3.65
C VAL A 70 -1.36 5.78 2.61
N MET A 71 -2.02 6.90 2.85
CA MET A 71 -2.01 8.04 1.94
C MET A 71 -1.69 9.31 2.69
N GLU A 72 -1.29 10.36 1.98
CA GLU A 72 -1.03 11.67 2.56
C GLU A 72 -1.69 12.75 1.73
N THR A 73 -1.97 13.89 2.38
CA THR A 73 -2.49 15.06 1.68
C THR A 73 -1.44 15.64 0.75
N GLU A 74 -1.88 16.42 -0.24
CA GLU A 74 -1.00 17.02 -1.23
C GLU A 74 0.10 17.88 -0.59
N ASP A 75 -0.25 18.60 0.48
CA ASP A 75 0.70 19.41 1.24
C ASP A 75 1.53 18.61 2.24
N LYS A 76 1.30 17.29 2.31
CA LYS A 76 2.01 16.36 3.19
C LYS A 76 1.84 16.62 4.68
N ARG A 77 0.81 17.37 5.05
CA ARG A 77 0.56 17.72 6.45
C ARG A 77 -0.15 16.62 7.23
N PHE A 78 -0.91 15.78 6.55
CA PHE A 78 -1.69 14.73 7.19
C PHE A 78 -1.46 13.40 6.51
N ARG A 79 -1.41 12.34 7.30
CA ARG A 79 -1.36 10.95 6.84
C ARG A 79 -2.66 10.28 7.19
N MET A 80 -3.09 9.38 6.31
CA MET A 80 -4.40 8.75 6.42
C MET A 80 -4.28 7.25 6.21
N ILE A 81 -5.14 6.51 6.90
CA ILE A 81 -5.41 5.12 6.53
C ILE A 81 -6.72 5.13 5.78
N THR A 82 -6.68 4.66 4.56
CA THR A 82 -7.84 4.59 3.68
C THR A 82 -8.12 3.14 3.32
N VAL A 83 -9.24 2.89 2.66
CA VAL A 83 -9.54 1.56 2.13
C VAL A 83 -9.73 1.66 0.63
N SER A 84 -9.17 0.69 -0.11
CA SER A 84 -9.28 0.69 -1.56
C SER A 84 -10.72 0.45 -1.99
N PRO A 85 -11.30 1.30 -2.84
CA PRO A 85 -12.68 1.15 -3.30
C PRO A 85 -12.87 -0.04 -4.26
N ILE A 86 -11.79 -0.65 -4.73
CA ILE A 86 -11.90 -1.82 -5.62
C ILE A 86 -12.08 -3.13 -4.84
N CYS A 87 -11.94 -3.11 -3.51
CA CYS A 87 -12.18 -4.30 -2.71
C CYS A 87 -13.70 -4.50 -2.50
N PRO A 88 -14.29 -5.61 -2.96
CA PRO A 88 -15.73 -5.84 -2.82
C PRO A 88 -16.22 -5.90 -1.39
N GLU A 89 -15.35 -6.31 -0.46
CA GLU A 89 -15.71 -6.45 0.95
C GLU A 89 -16.13 -5.14 1.60
N ILE A 90 -15.66 -3.99 1.11
CA ILE A 90 -16.00 -2.70 1.70
C ILE A 90 -17.48 -2.38 1.53
N TYR A 91 -18.14 -2.94 0.53
CA TYR A 91 -19.55 -2.69 0.24
C TYR A 91 -20.48 -3.59 1.04
N SER A 92 -19.94 -4.63 1.67
CA SER A 92 -20.72 -5.57 2.48
C SER A 92 -20.70 -5.21 3.96
N ARG A 93 -19.93 -4.20 4.36
CA ARG A 93 -19.75 -3.81 5.76
C ARG A 93 -19.96 -2.32 5.97
N PRO A 94 -20.58 -1.92 7.09
CA PRO A 94 -20.67 -0.49 7.44
C PRO A 94 -19.29 0.13 7.62
N VAL A 95 -19.15 1.38 7.19
CA VAL A 95 -17.89 2.13 7.36
C VAL A 95 -17.47 2.17 8.82
N SER A 96 -18.43 2.28 9.74
CA SER A 96 -18.15 2.29 11.18
C SER A 96 -17.40 1.04 11.66
N GLN A 97 -17.70 -0.13 11.07
CA GLN A 97 -16.98 -1.36 11.43
C GLN A 97 -15.53 -1.33 10.92
N LEU A 98 -15.33 -0.76 9.74
CA LEU A 98 -13.98 -0.62 9.19
C LEU A 98 -13.16 0.37 10.01
N GLU A 99 -13.75 1.49 10.41
CA GLU A 99 -13.11 2.47 11.28
C GLU A 99 -12.72 1.85 12.62
N GLU A 100 -13.61 1.10 13.23
CA GLU A 100 -13.35 0.42 14.50
C GLU A 100 -12.18 -0.57 14.37
N PHE A 101 -12.19 -1.37 13.31
CA PHE A 101 -11.10 -2.32 13.05
C PHE A 101 -9.76 -1.61 12.90
N VAL A 102 -9.73 -0.51 12.15
CA VAL A 102 -8.50 0.27 11.95
C VAL A 102 -8.01 0.84 13.28
N HIS A 103 -8.89 1.47 14.05
CA HIS A 103 -8.50 2.07 15.33
C HIS A 103 -8.00 1.03 16.34
N GLU A 104 -8.59 -0.15 16.38
CA GLU A 104 -8.23 -1.16 17.34
C GLU A 104 -7.02 -2.01 16.92
N LYS A 105 -6.89 -2.31 15.63
CA LYS A 105 -5.96 -3.33 15.16
C LYS A 105 -4.83 -2.82 14.28
N LEU A 106 -5.02 -1.73 13.55
CA LEU A 106 -4.07 -1.31 12.52
C LEU A 106 -3.41 0.03 12.77
N GLU A 107 -4.10 0.95 13.40
CA GLU A 107 -3.68 2.36 13.44
C GLU A 107 -2.23 2.54 13.90
N ASP A 108 -1.89 1.99 15.05
CA ASP A 108 -0.55 2.17 15.61
C ASP A 108 0.53 1.53 14.73
N THR A 109 0.29 0.30 14.28
CA THR A 109 1.26 -0.44 13.45
C THR A 109 1.47 0.25 12.11
N VAL A 110 0.40 0.68 11.47
CA VAL A 110 0.46 1.27 10.13
C VAL A 110 1.14 2.64 10.18
N PHE A 111 0.75 3.50 11.09
CA PHE A 111 1.37 4.83 11.18
C PHE A 111 2.84 4.75 11.62
N GLU A 112 3.17 3.81 12.50
CA GLU A 112 4.57 3.59 12.90
C GLU A 112 5.41 3.13 11.70
N TYR A 113 4.91 2.18 10.93
CA TYR A 113 5.62 1.72 9.74
C TYR A 113 5.79 2.85 8.72
N ALA A 114 4.75 3.64 8.49
CA ALA A 114 4.80 4.76 7.56
C ALA A 114 5.80 5.84 8.01
N GLN A 115 5.96 6.03 9.31
CA GLN A 115 6.94 6.97 9.83
C GLN A 115 8.36 6.51 9.54
N LYS A 116 8.62 5.21 9.63
CA LYS A 116 9.93 4.63 9.33
C LYS A 116 10.20 4.51 7.83
N HIS A 117 9.16 4.33 7.05
CA HIS A 117 9.24 4.10 5.61
C HIS A 117 8.30 5.03 4.84
N PRO A 118 8.56 6.35 4.86
CA PRO A 118 7.67 7.31 4.20
C PRO A 118 7.56 7.10 2.68
N GLU A 119 8.53 6.40 2.08
CA GLU A 119 8.52 6.10 0.65
C GLU A 119 7.33 5.27 0.19
N ILE A 120 6.65 4.56 1.10
CA ILE A 120 5.47 3.76 0.72
C ILE A 120 4.17 4.56 0.75
N ILE A 121 4.20 5.78 1.26
CA ILE A 121 3.01 6.61 1.38
C ILE A 121 2.62 7.16 0.02
N LYS A 122 1.35 6.99 -0.35
CA LYS A 122 0.82 7.47 -1.63
C LYS A 122 0.08 8.79 -1.44
N LYS A 123 -0.02 9.58 -2.51
CA LYS A 123 -0.89 10.75 -2.52
C LYS A 123 -2.35 10.31 -2.42
N TYR A 124 -3.13 11.04 -1.65
CA TYR A 124 -4.56 10.75 -1.54
C TYR A 124 -5.22 10.83 -2.91
N ILE A 125 -6.05 9.83 -3.19
CA ILE A 125 -6.85 9.75 -4.41
C ILE A 125 -8.31 9.90 -4.01
N GLU A 126 -9.00 10.84 -4.63
CA GLU A 126 -10.41 11.04 -4.37
C GLU A 126 -11.21 9.76 -4.62
N GLY A 127 -12.13 9.45 -3.73
CA GLY A 127 -12.91 8.23 -3.80
C GLY A 127 -12.47 7.14 -2.83
N TYR A 128 -11.28 7.28 -2.22
CA TYR A 128 -10.84 6.34 -1.19
C TYR A 128 -11.42 6.77 0.17
N PRO A 129 -12.27 5.94 0.79
CA PRO A 129 -12.80 6.28 2.13
C PRO A 129 -11.67 6.42 3.15
N ILE A 130 -11.70 7.48 3.92
CA ILE A 130 -10.71 7.76 4.96
C ILE A 130 -11.21 7.19 6.28
N LEU A 131 -10.43 6.28 6.87
CA LEU A 131 -10.81 5.61 8.11
C LEU A 131 -10.06 6.16 9.33
N SER A 132 -8.89 6.74 9.14
CA SER A 132 -8.10 7.36 10.19
C SER A 132 -7.22 8.44 9.60
N ILE A 133 -6.97 9.50 10.36
CA ILE A 133 -6.12 10.60 9.92
C ILE A 133 -5.28 11.09 11.09
N LYS A 134 -4.00 11.35 10.82
CA LYS A 134 -3.06 11.91 11.80
C LYS A 134 -2.19 12.97 11.17
N SER A 135 -1.68 13.87 12.00
CA SER A 135 -0.68 14.84 11.56
C SER A 135 0.61 14.13 11.16
N ALA A 136 1.18 14.55 10.03
CA ALA A 136 2.45 14.00 9.54
C ALA A 136 3.63 14.31 10.45
N SER A 137 3.52 15.26 11.37
CA SER A 137 4.56 15.55 12.35
C SER A 137 4.71 14.44 13.41
N GLY A 138 3.88 13.42 13.35
CA GLY A 138 4.00 12.20 14.12
C GLY A 138 3.47 12.28 15.53
N CYS A 139 4.14 12.96 16.39
CA CYS A 139 3.76 13.04 17.81
C CYS A 139 2.82 14.19 18.13
N THR A 140 2.49 15.02 17.17
CA THR A 140 1.64 16.17 17.40
C THR A 140 0.18 15.76 17.36
N LYS A 141 -0.52 16.09 18.41
CA LYS A 141 -1.96 15.92 18.45
C LYS A 141 -2.61 17.07 17.72
N VAL A 142 -3.54 16.74 16.90
CA VAL A 142 -4.34 17.73 16.20
C VAL A 142 -5.57 18.06 17.02
#